data_0121b1a0bac232e6c580db32048eed6b
#
_entry.id   0121b1a0bac232e6c580db32048eed6b
#
_cell.length_a   1.000
_cell.length_b   1.000
_cell.length_c   1.000
_cell.angle_alpha   90.00
_cell.angle_beta   90.00
_cell.angle_gamma   90.00
#
_symmetry.space_group_name_H-M   'P 1'
#
loop_
_entity.id
_entity.type
_entity.pdbx_description
1 polymer ?
#
loop_
_entity_poly.entity_id
_entity_poly.type
_entity_poly.pdbx_seq_one_letter_code
_entity_poly.pdbx_strand_id
1 'polypeptide(L)'
;MVPINTTTGTPQHTRVAGALGAKDSSVRLQAALAVGSNPDPGLLETLVERCAVEPDFFVRDMLSWALARLSPEITLPRIRQELDSEHAQARGQALHTLSKIGDRRAWDWITRDLLRDTDDEVARTAWRVAVALVPEDEKKNLVDDLVAQLGRGGRDVRLSLSRALVDLGSVIEPALEKAAANLDPTVAAHARATELLLRYPEAGFDVAIDEAKRVVTLGPERAAAAATAAVAARVAGSPETAATMESTGSTGSTEAAEIADC
;
A
#
# COMPACT_ATOMS: atom_id res chain seq x y z
N MET A 1 15.08 14.73 -49.99
CA MET A 1 15.33 13.30 -49.72
C MET A 1 15.84 13.20 -48.30
N VAL A 2 14.94 12.95 -47.36
CA VAL A 2 15.25 12.89 -45.91
C VAL A 2 15.55 11.43 -45.61
N PRO A 3 16.68 11.07 -44.96
CA PRO A 3 16.92 9.69 -44.60
C PRO A 3 15.97 9.32 -43.47
N ILE A 4 15.12 8.35 -43.68
CA ILE A 4 14.34 7.66 -42.68
C ILE A 4 15.35 6.85 -41.84
N ASN A 5 15.68 7.36 -40.65
CA ASN A 5 16.51 6.64 -39.70
C ASN A 5 15.65 5.53 -39.07
N THR A 6 15.56 4.40 -39.74
CA THR A 6 15.05 3.16 -39.14
C THR A 6 16.09 2.71 -38.12
N THR A 7 15.81 2.95 -36.84
CA THR A 7 16.56 2.38 -35.71
C THR A 7 16.40 0.86 -35.76
N THR A 8 17.25 0.20 -36.53
CA THR A 8 17.35 -1.27 -36.55
C THR A 8 17.99 -1.67 -35.23
N GLY A 9 17.17 -2.10 -34.28
CA GLY A 9 17.65 -2.63 -32.99
C GLY A 9 18.67 -3.76 -33.27
N THR A 10 19.67 -3.86 -32.40
CA THR A 10 20.62 -4.97 -32.50
C THR A 10 19.88 -6.31 -32.47
N PRO A 11 20.44 -7.40 -33.05
CA PRO A 11 19.83 -8.73 -32.98
C PRO A 11 19.47 -9.17 -31.56
N GLN A 12 20.20 -8.66 -30.56
CA GLN A 12 19.94 -8.87 -29.13
C GLN A 12 18.66 -8.16 -28.68
N HIS A 13 18.45 -6.89 -29.03
CA HIS A 13 17.23 -6.12 -28.71
C HIS A 13 15.99 -6.80 -29.30
N THR A 14 16.05 -7.24 -30.57
CA THR A 14 14.95 -7.95 -31.21
C THR A 14 14.60 -9.25 -30.46
N ARG A 15 15.61 -10.00 -30.01
CA ARG A 15 15.40 -11.24 -29.25
C ARG A 15 14.78 -10.97 -27.89
N VAL A 16 15.24 -9.94 -27.16
CA VAL A 16 14.68 -9.53 -25.87
C VAL A 16 13.25 -9.04 -26.04
N ALA A 17 12.97 -8.18 -27.01
CA ALA A 17 11.60 -7.72 -27.29
C ALA A 17 10.66 -8.88 -27.60
N GLY A 18 11.12 -9.88 -28.39
CA GLY A 18 10.38 -11.11 -28.65
C GLY A 18 10.10 -11.92 -27.39
N ALA A 19 11.06 -12.04 -26.48
CA ALA A 19 10.89 -12.75 -25.22
C ALA A 19 9.94 -12.01 -24.26
N LEU A 20 10.00 -10.68 -24.21
CA LEU A 20 9.05 -9.83 -23.46
C LEU A 20 7.63 -9.88 -24.03
N GLY A 21 7.47 -10.21 -25.31
CA GLY A 21 6.18 -10.43 -25.98
C GLY A 21 5.66 -11.88 -25.95
N ALA A 22 6.37 -12.82 -25.33
CA ALA A 22 6.00 -14.24 -25.30
C ALA A 22 4.62 -14.46 -24.64
N LYS A 23 3.89 -15.52 -25.05
CA LYS A 23 2.61 -15.88 -24.44
C LYS A 23 2.76 -16.31 -22.98
N ASP A 24 3.83 -17.05 -22.67
CA ASP A 24 4.14 -17.56 -21.34
C ASP A 24 4.70 -16.43 -20.44
N SER A 25 4.05 -16.19 -19.30
CA SER A 25 4.49 -15.20 -18.32
C SER A 25 5.86 -15.51 -17.70
N SER A 26 6.21 -16.80 -17.57
CA SER A 26 7.52 -17.21 -17.06
C SER A 26 8.65 -16.78 -17.99
N VAL A 27 8.44 -16.87 -19.31
CA VAL A 27 9.40 -16.41 -20.31
C VAL A 27 9.55 -14.88 -20.25
N ARG A 28 8.42 -14.16 -20.13
CA ARG A 28 8.44 -12.70 -19.98
C ARG A 28 9.14 -12.26 -18.69
N LEU A 29 8.88 -12.97 -17.59
CA LEU A 29 9.52 -12.72 -16.30
C LEU A 29 11.04 -12.90 -16.38
N GLN A 30 11.50 -13.99 -16.97
CA GLN A 30 12.94 -14.25 -17.18
C GLN A 30 13.58 -13.17 -18.05
N ALA A 31 12.88 -12.72 -19.09
CA ALA A 31 13.38 -11.65 -19.95
C ALA A 31 13.49 -10.31 -19.19
N ALA A 32 12.49 -9.95 -18.37
CA ALA A 32 12.54 -8.74 -17.53
C ALA A 32 13.68 -8.79 -16.51
N LEU A 33 13.87 -9.93 -15.84
CA LEU A 33 14.99 -10.16 -14.92
C LEU A 33 16.35 -10.06 -15.62
N ALA A 34 16.49 -10.64 -16.82
CA ALA A 34 17.73 -10.57 -17.58
C ALA A 34 18.10 -9.13 -17.97
N VAL A 35 17.10 -8.34 -18.39
CA VAL A 35 17.30 -6.92 -18.73
C VAL A 35 17.68 -6.11 -17.48
N GLY A 36 16.99 -6.29 -16.35
CA GLY A 36 17.30 -5.59 -15.11
C GLY A 36 18.67 -5.95 -14.53
N SER A 37 19.15 -7.20 -14.77
CA SER A 37 20.48 -7.65 -14.35
C SER A 37 21.60 -7.07 -15.25
N ASN A 38 21.29 -6.81 -16.52
CA ASN A 38 22.21 -6.22 -17.47
C ASN A 38 21.54 -5.02 -18.19
N PRO A 39 21.45 -3.88 -17.51
CA PRO A 39 20.72 -2.72 -18.01
C PRO A 39 21.26 -2.21 -19.33
N ASP A 40 20.37 -2.07 -20.32
CA ASP A 40 20.69 -1.55 -21.64
C ASP A 40 19.75 -0.40 -21.99
N PRO A 41 20.26 0.85 -22.10
CA PRO A 41 19.46 2.01 -22.47
C PRO A 41 18.67 1.86 -23.76
N GLY A 42 19.13 1.06 -24.70
CA GLY A 42 18.43 0.78 -25.97
C GLY A 42 17.12 -0.01 -25.81
N LEU A 43 16.86 -0.56 -24.61
CA LEU A 43 15.62 -1.28 -24.28
C LEU A 43 14.57 -0.42 -23.54
N LEU A 44 14.88 0.85 -23.24
CA LEU A 44 13.98 1.74 -22.50
C LEU A 44 12.56 1.75 -23.06
N GLU A 45 12.40 2.02 -24.38
CA GLU A 45 11.07 2.05 -25.01
C GLU A 45 10.35 0.71 -24.92
N THR A 46 11.05 -0.38 -25.19
CA THR A 46 10.49 -1.73 -25.11
C THR A 46 9.98 -2.07 -23.72
N LEU A 47 10.71 -1.64 -22.66
CA LEU A 47 10.29 -1.86 -21.27
C LEU A 47 9.07 -1.02 -20.93
N VAL A 48 9.02 0.26 -21.33
CA VAL A 48 7.89 1.16 -21.04
C VAL A 48 6.63 0.68 -21.77
N GLU A 49 6.73 0.41 -23.07
CA GLU A 49 5.61 -0.14 -23.85
C GLU A 49 5.09 -1.44 -23.24
N ARG A 50 5.99 -2.32 -22.81
CA ARG A 50 5.57 -3.58 -22.17
C ARG A 50 4.87 -3.35 -20.84
N CYS A 51 5.33 -2.44 -19.99
CA CYS A 51 4.68 -2.07 -18.73
C CYS A 51 3.21 -1.67 -18.94
N ALA A 52 2.92 -0.94 -20.02
CA ALA A 52 1.57 -0.44 -20.30
C ALA A 52 0.55 -1.55 -20.59
N VAL A 53 0.99 -2.73 -21.06
CA VAL A 53 0.11 -3.81 -21.53
C VAL A 53 0.34 -5.16 -20.85
N GLU A 54 1.30 -5.28 -19.93
CA GLU A 54 1.61 -6.54 -19.25
C GLU A 54 0.50 -6.95 -18.27
N PRO A 55 -0.17 -8.10 -18.44
CA PRO A 55 -1.24 -8.53 -17.55
C PRO A 55 -0.73 -9.12 -16.22
N ASP A 56 0.47 -9.73 -16.21
CA ASP A 56 1.02 -10.41 -15.04
C ASP A 56 1.67 -9.42 -14.08
N PHE A 57 1.26 -9.47 -12.81
CA PHE A 57 1.76 -8.58 -11.77
C PHE A 57 3.26 -8.72 -11.53
N PHE A 58 3.78 -9.94 -11.46
CA PHE A 58 5.20 -10.17 -11.18
C PHE A 58 6.08 -9.72 -12.33
N VAL A 59 5.61 -9.92 -13.57
CA VAL A 59 6.31 -9.40 -14.75
C VAL A 59 6.33 -7.88 -14.73
N ARG A 60 5.19 -7.20 -14.42
CA ARG A 60 5.14 -5.74 -14.29
C ARG A 60 6.12 -5.22 -13.24
N ASP A 61 6.17 -5.88 -12.09
CA ASP A 61 7.08 -5.48 -11.00
C ASP A 61 8.55 -5.57 -11.43
N MET A 62 8.92 -6.62 -12.16
CA MET A 62 10.28 -6.80 -12.68
C MET A 62 10.61 -5.86 -13.85
N LEU A 63 9.63 -5.49 -14.67
CA LEU A 63 9.79 -4.45 -15.69
C LEU A 63 10.09 -3.09 -15.05
N SER A 64 9.31 -2.71 -14.02
CA SER A 64 9.56 -1.48 -13.25
C SER A 64 10.92 -1.50 -12.54
N TRP A 65 11.34 -2.66 -12.02
CA TRP A 65 12.67 -2.84 -11.47
C TRP A 65 13.76 -2.68 -12.54
N ALA A 66 13.58 -3.26 -13.73
CA ALA A 66 14.52 -3.12 -14.83
C ALA A 66 14.65 -1.66 -15.29
N LEU A 67 13.53 -0.91 -15.36
CA LEU A 67 13.53 0.53 -15.65
C LEU A 67 14.29 1.33 -14.60
N ALA A 68 14.12 1.00 -13.30
CA ALA A 68 14.82 1.65 -12.20
C ALA A 68 16.34 1.35 -12.18
N ARG A 69 16.80 0.34 -12.92
CA ARG A 69 18.24 0.01 -13.10
C ARG A 69 18.91 0.83 -14.20
N LEU A 70 18.13 1.46 -15.07
CA LEU A 70 18.65 2.38 -16.07
C LEU A 70 18.99 3.73 -15.42
N SER A 71 19.80 4.55 -16.13
CA SER A 71 20.11 5.90 -15.65
C SER A 71 18.82 6.74 -15.49
N PRO A 72 18.61 7.39 -14.33
CA PRO A 72 17.48 8.29 -14.13
C PRO A 72 17.40 9.41 -15.17
N GLU A 73 18.53 9.85 -15.72
CA GLU A 73 18.57 10.92 -16.72
C GLU A 73 17.83 10.59 -18.02
N ILE A 74 17.76 9.32 -18.36
CA ILE A 74 17.01 8.86 -19.55
C ILE A 74 15.63 8.30 -19.17
N THR A 75 15.52 7.66 -18.01
CA THR A 75 14.29 6.98 -17.58
C THR A 75 13.24 7.98 -17.12
N LEU A 76 13.59 8.95 -16.30
CA LEU A 76 12.64 9.90 -15.73
C LEU A 76 11.88 10.71 -16.80
N PRO A 77 12.52 11.33 -17.82
CA PRO A 77 11.80 12.06 -18.85
C PRO A 77 10.83 11.17 -19.63
N ARG A 78 11.20 9.91 -19.83
CA ARG A 78 10.33 8.95 -20.56
C ARG A 78 9.14 8.51 -19.72
N ILE A 79 9.36 8.16 -18.45
CA ILE A 79 8.30 7.76 -17.52
C ILE A 79 7.30 8.90 -17.28
N ARG A 80 7.78 10.15 -17.23
CA ARG A 80 6.91 11.32 -17.09
C ARG A 80 5.82 11.37 -18.16
N GLN A 81 6.14 10.99 -19.41
CA GLN A 81 5.17 10.99 -20.50
C GLN A 81 4.02 10.00 -20.28
N GLU A 82 4.31 8.88 -19.59
CA GLU A 82 3.30 7.87 -19.28
C GLU A 82 2.32 8.30 -18.17
N LEU A 83 2.65 9.33 -17.37
CA LEU A 83 1.73 9.87 -16.37
C LEU A 83 0.49 10.51 -17.00
N ASP A 84 0.60 10.99 -18.23
CA ASP A 84 -0.48 11.60 -19.00
C ASP A 84 -1.16 10.61 -19.98
N SER A 85 -0.82 9.32 -19.91
CA SER A 85 -1.39 8.29 -20.79
C SER A 85 -2.89 8.12 -20.58
N GLU A 86 -3.65 7.89 -21.64
CA GLU A 86 -5.07 7.52 -21.55
C GLU A 86 -5.30 6.17 -20.87
N HIS A 87 -4.28 5.30 -20.86
CA HIS A 87 -4.34 3.96 -20.27
C HIS A 87 -4.00 4.00 -18.78
N ALA A 88 -4.96 3.67 -17.92
CA ALA A 88 -4.77 3.63 -16.46
C ALA A 88 -3.58 2.75 -16.06
N GLN A 89 -3.38 1.59 -16.68
CA GLN A 89 -2.24 0.73 -16.40
C GLN A 89 -0.90 1.41 -16.67
N ALA A 90 -0.78 2.18 -17.74
CA ALA A 90 0.45 2.92 -18.07
C ALA A 90 0.73 3.98 -17.00
N ARG A 91 -0.28 4.78 -16.61
CA ARG A 91 -0.15 5.76 -15.52
C ARG A 91 0.26 5.10 -14.19
N GLY A 92 -0.42 4.02 -13.83
CA GLY A 92 -0.12 3.27 -12.59
C GLY A 92 1.29 2.69 -12.57
N GLN A 93 1.78 2.14 -13.69
CA GLN A 93 3.14 1.61 -13.80
C GLN A 93 4.21 2.70 -13.86
N ALA A 94 3.91 3.85 -14.46
CA ALA A 94 4.77 5.02 -14.40
C ALA A 94 4.97 5.47 -12.95
N LEU A 95 3.89 5.66 -12.19
CA LEU A 95 3.92 5.99 -10.77
C LEU A 95 4.71 4.94 -9.96
N HIS A 96 4.44 3.65 -10.19
CA HIS A 96 5.16 2.57 -9.52
C HIS A 96 6.67 2.60 -9.81
N THR A 97 7.05 2.89 -11.06
CA THR A 97 8.47 3.02 -11.45
C THR A 97 9.11 4.23 -10.78
N LEU A 98 8.41 5.38 -10.70
CA LEU A 98 8.89 6.56 -9.96
C LEU A 98 9.12 6.26 -8.48
N SER A 99 8.23 5.48 -7.85
CA SER A 99 8.40 5.02 -6.47
C SER A 99 9.67 4.18 -6.28
N LYS A 100 10.00 3.31 -7.25
CA LYS A 100 11.22 2.49 -7.19
C LYS A 100 12.49 3.30 -7.43
N ILE A 101 12.43 4.31 -8.29
CA ILE A 101 13.57 5.21 -8.55
C ILE A 101 13.81 6.11 -7.34
N GLY A 102 12.74 6.61 -6.70
CA GLY A 102 12.82 7.44 -5.49
C GLY A 102 13.43 8.83 -5.70
N ASP A 103 13.45 9.33 -6.93
CA ASP A 103 14.05 10.64 -7.25
C ASP A 103 13.05 11.77 -6.94
N ARG A 104 13.44 12.67 -6.03
CA ARG A 104 12.59 13.79 -5.61
C ARG A 104 12.25 14.78 -6.71
N ARG A 105 12.99 14.81 -7.81
CA ARG A 105 12.66 15.63 -8.99
C ARG A 105 11.30 15.26 -9.59
N ALA A 106 10.79 14.05 -9.33
CA ALA A 106 9.48 13.62 -9.78
C ALA A 106 8.31 14.16 -8.95
N TRP A 107 8.55 14.84 -7.83
CA TRP A 107 7.49 15.40 -7.00
C TRP A 107 6.55 16.32 -7.78
N ASP A 108 7.09 17.26 -8.56
CA ASP A 108 6.31 18.23 -9.35
C ASP A 108 5.45 17.60 -10.44
N TRP A 109 5.64 16.31 -10.71
CA TRP A 109 4.86 15.56 -11.71
C TRP A 109 3.66 14.83 -11.10
N ILE A 110 3.61 14.75 -9.76
CA ILE A 110 2.49 14.11 -9.05
C ILE A 110 1.37 15.15 -8.89
N THR A 111 0.55 15.25 -9.92
CA THR A 111 -0.52 16.26 -9.99
C THR A 111 -1.72 15.87 -9.13
N ARG A 112 -2.59 16.86 -8.85
CA ARG A 112 -3.88 16.61 -8.19
C ARG A 112 -4.77 15.66 -8.99
N ASP A 113 -4.69 15.69 -10.31
CA ASP A 113 -5.47 14.81 -11.18
C ASP A 113 -5.05 13.35 -10.98
N LEU A 114 -3.76 13.06 -10.84
CA LEU A 114 -3.27 11.72 -10.49
C LEU A 114 -3.70 11.28 -9.09
N LEU A 115 -3.67 12.19 -8.10
CA LEU A 115 -4.16 11.88 -6.73
C LEU A 115 -5.66 11.60 -6.70
N ARG A 116 -6.41 12.09 -7.68
CA ARG A 116 -7.87 11.96 -7.83
C ARG A 116 -8.27 11.12 -9.04
N ASP A 117 -7.32 10.39 -9.62
CA ASP A 117 -7.56 9.56 -10.80
C ASP A 117 -8.83 8.73 -10.63
N THR A 118 -9.62 8.62 -11.70
CA THR A 118 -10.87 7.83 -11.68
C THR A 118 -10.63 6.35 -11.47
N ASP A 119 -9.44 5.86 -11.84
CA ASP A 119 -8.99 4.51 -11.56
C ASP A 119 -8.39 4.45 -10.13
N ASP A 120 -9.00 3.62 -9.28
CA ASP A 120 -8.60 3.50 -7.88
C ASP A 120 -7.17 2.99 -7.70
N GLU A 121 -6.66 2.14 -8.60
CA GLU A 121 -5.28 1.62 -8.51
C GLU A 121 -4.25 2.71 -8.87
N VAL A 122 -4.57 3.56 -9.84
CA VAL A 122 -3.74 4.72 -10.18
C VAL A 122 -3.69 5.69 -8.98
N ALA A 123 -4.85 6.06 -8.43
CA ALA A 123 -4.94 6.96 -7.28
C ALA A 123 -4.18 6.43 -6.06
N ARG A 124 -4.37 5.13 -5.70
CA ARG A 124 -3.65 4.47 -4.60
C ARG A 124 -2.14 4.49 -4.79
N THR A 125 -1.69 4.29 -6.04
CA THR A 125 -0.26 4.34 -6.36
C THR A 125 0.25 5.77 -6.28
N ALA A 126 -0.52 6.75 -6.78
CA ALA A 126 -0.17 8.18 -6.69
C ALA A 126 -0.04 8.64 -5.24
N TRP A 127 -0.94 8.24 -4.33
CA TRP A 127 -0.84 8.57 -2.90
C TRP A 127 0.46 8.08 -2.27
N ARG A 128 0.83 6.81 -2.53
CA ARG A 128 2.09 6.23 -2.00
C ARG A 128 3.32 6.96 -2.54
N VAL A 129 3.32 7.26 -3.83
CA VAL A 129 4.45 7.97 -4.46
C VAL A 129 4.55 9.41 -3.95
N ALA A 130 3.41 10.10 -3.83
CA ALA A 130 3.35 11.44 -3.29
C ALA A 130 3.96 11.52 -1.89
N VAL A 131 3.53 10.62 -0.99
CA VAL A 131 4.06 10.57 0.39
C VAL A 131 5.56 10.28 0.42
N ALA A 132 6.05 9.40 -0.47
CA ALA A 132 7.47 9.05 -0.52
C ALA A 132 8.36 10.20 -1.05
N LEU A 133 7.81 11.07 -1.91
CA LEU A 133 8.59 12.10 -2.60
C LEU A 133 8.36 13.52 -2.05
N VAL A 134 7.27 13.76 -1.29
CA VAL A 134 6.87 15.10 -0.83
C VAL A 134 7.98 15.81 -0.05
N PRO A 135 8.31 17.07 -0.41
CA PRO A 135 9.15 17.94 0.41
C PRO A 135 8.45 18.30 1.73
N GLU A 136 9.22 18.65 2.75
CA GLU A 136 8.70 18.91 4.09
C GLU A 136 7.70 20.09 4.11
N ASP A 137 8.01 21.14 3.35
CA ASP A 137 7.19 22.35 3.20
C ASP A 137 5.88 22.14 2.42
N GLU A 138 5.81 21.07 1.61
CA GLU A 138 4.61 20.71 0.82
C GLU A 138 3.72 19.68 1.51
N LYS A 139 4.14 19.05 2.61
CA LYS A 139 3.35 18.03 3.31
C LYS A 139 1.95 18.49 3.66
N LYS A 140 1.78 19.71 4.12
CA LYS A 140 0.48 20.24 4.49
C LYS A 140 -0.48 20.32 3.29
N ASN A 141 0.01 20.76 2.13
CA ASN A 141 -0.77 20.83 0.91
C ASN A 141 -1.18 19.40 0.45
N LEU A 142 -0.26 18.45 0.54
CA LEU A 142 -0.56 17.04 0.24
C LEU A 142 -1.62 16.48 1.20
N VAL A 143 -1.55 16.79 2.50
CA VAL A 143 -2.57 16.38 3.47
C VAL A 143 -3.96 16.84 3.05
N ASP A 144 -4.11 18.10 2.65
CA ASP A 144 -5.40 18.64 2.22
C ASP A 144 -5.93 17.91 0.98
N ASP A 145 -5.06 17.58 0.02
CA ASP A 145 -5.44 16.82 -1.17
C ASP A 145 -5.82 15.37 -0.85
N LEU A 146 -5.11 14.69 0.06
CA LEU A 146 -5.42 13.32 0.46
C LEU A 146 -6.68 13.23 1.35
N VAL A 147 -6.86 14.14 2.29
CA VAL A 147 -8.06 14.20 3.15
C VAL A 147 -9.33 14.41 2.32
N ALA A 148 -9.26 15.14 1.21
CA ALA A 148 -10.37 15.28 0.27
C ALA A 148 -10.80 13.95 -0.39
N GLN A 149 -10.01 12.87 -0.30
CA GLN A 149 -10.33 11.53 -0.81
C GLN A 149 -10.93 10.61 0.27
N LEU A 150 -11.09 11.07 1.51
CA LEU A 150 -11.69 10.26 2.57
C LEU A 150 -13.11 9.81 2.19
N GLY A 151 -13.42 8.57 2.51
CA GLY A 151 -14.70 7.94 2.14
C GLY A 151 -14.71 7.28 0.76
N ARG A 152 -13.73 7.56 -0.11
CA ARG A 152 -13.63 7.01 -1.46
C ARG A 152 -13.47 5.48 -1.48
N GLY A 153 -14.13 4.86 -2.44
CA GLY A 153 -13.91 3.47 -2.83
C GLY A 153 -14.28 2.43 -1.77
N GLY A 154 -13.82 1.21 -2.02
CA GLY A 154 -14.00 0.06 -1.11
C GLY A 154 -12.97 0.04 0.03
N ARG A 155 -13.02 -1.07 0.81
CA ARG A 155 -12.14 -1.28 1.97
C ARG A 155 -10.65 -1.08 1.65
N ASP A 156 -10.17 -1.68 0.56
CA ASP A 156 -8.74 -1.66 0.22
C ASP A 156 -8.24 -0.29 -0.23
N VAL A 157 -9.11 0.48 -0.90
CA VAL A 157 -8.85 1.88 -1.27
C VAL A 157 -8.72 2.73 -0.02
N ARG A 158 -9.67 2.60 0.92
CA ARG A 158 -9.66 3.35 2.20
C ARG A 158 -8.45 2.99 3.05
N LEU A 159 -8.12 1.70 3.16
CA LEU A 159 -6.91 1.28 3.87
C LEU A 159 -5.63 1.86 3.24
N SER A 160 -5.53 1.89 1.90
CA SER A 160 -4.39 2.51 1.22
C SER A 160 -4.29 4.00 1.51
N LEU A 161 -5.42 4.72 1.52
CA LEU A 161 -5.43 6.15 1.85
C LEU A 161 -5.06 6.40 3.32
N SER A 162 -5.62 5.62 4.25
CA SER A 162 -5.25 5.71 5.67
C SER A 162 -3.75 5.50 5.89
N ARG A 163 -3.16 4.50 5.23
CA ARG A 163 -1.71 4.25 5.30
C ARG A 163 -0.90 5.43 4.77
N ALA A 164 -1.27 5.95 3.59
CA ALA A 164 -0.61 7.11 3.01
C ALA A 164 -0.70 8.34 3.93
N LEU A 165 -1.85 8.58 4.56
CA LEU A 165 -2.01 9.65 5.53
C LEU A 165 -1.14 9.41 6.78
N VAL A 166 -1.18 8.23 7.39
CA VAL A 166 -0.39 7.88 8.57
C VAL A 166 1.11 8.02 8.32
N ASP A 167 1.59 7.67 7.14
CA ASP A 167 3.00 7.81 6.75
C ASP A 167 3.47 9.28 6.71
N LEU A 168 2.56 10.25 6.60
CA LEU A 168 2.87 11.69 6.74
C LEU A 168 3.11 12.12 8.19
N GLY A 169 2.73 11.30 9.18
CA GLY A 169 2.91 11.59 10.61
C GLY A 169 1.88 12.56 11.17
N SER A 170 2.21 13.20 12.29
CA SER A 170 1.27 14.05 13.07
C SER A 170 0.74 15.29 12.32
N VAL A 171 1.35 15.68 11.21
CA VAL A 171 0.88 16.82 10.41
C VAL A 171 -0.57 16.66 9.92
N ILE A 172 -1.09 15.43 9.87
CA ILE A 172 -2.46 15.12 9.43
C ILE A 172 -3.53 15.38 10.51
N GLU A 173 -3.16 15.45 11.78
CA GLU A 173 -4.11 15.50 12.90
C GLU A 173 -5.17 16.60 12.78
N PRO A 174 -4.83 17.90 12.50
CA PRO A 174 -5.83 18.95 12.39
C PRO A 174 -6.81 18.73 11.23
N ALA A 175 -6.34 18.16 10.12
CA ALA A 175 -7.17 17.89 8.96
C ALA A 175 -8.11 16.70 9.19
N LEU A 176 -7.64 15.65 9.87
CA LEU A 176 -8.47 14.51 10.29
C LEU A 176 -9.54 14.91 11.31
N GLU A 177 -9.19 15.72 12.32
CA GLU A 177 -10.15 16.23 13.30
C GLU A 177 -11.30 16.97 12.62
N LYS A 178 -10.98 17.84 11.67
CA LYS A 178 -11.99 18.53 10.85
C LYS A 178 -12.83 17.55 10.03
N ALA A 179 -12.21 16.56 9.39
CA ALA A 179 -12.90 15.55 8.58
C ALA A 179 -13.78 14.62 9.44
N ALA A 180 -13.39 14.34 10.68
CA ALA A 180 -14.17 13.55 11.64
C ALA A 180 -15.50 14.22 12.05
N ALA A 181 -15.64 15.54 11.84
CA ALA A 181 -16.87 16.30 12.03
C ALA A 181 -17.70 16.45 10.74
N ASN A 182 -17.33 15.78 9.64
CA ASN A 182 -18.05 15.83 8.36
C ASN A 182 -19.48 15.28 8.49
N LEU A 183 -20.40 15.87 7.75
CA LEU A 183 -21.81 15.43 7.70
C LEU A 183 -21.96 14.07 7.02
N ASP A 184 -21.07 13.72 6.09
CA ASP A 184 -21.03 12.38 5.49
C ASP A 184 -20.45 11.37 6.52
N PRO A 185 -21.27 10.42 6.99
CA PRO A 185 -20.84 9.44 8.00
C PRO A 185 -19.71 8.54 7.48
N THR A 186 -19.58 8.33 6.17
CA THR A 186 -18.51 7.55 5.58
C THR A 186 -17.16 8.27 5.68
N VAL A 187 -17.15 9.56 5.40
CA VAL A 187 -15.97 10.42 5.54
C VAL A 187 -15.57 10.51 7.01
N ALA A 188 -16.54 10.81 7.89
CA ALA A 188 -16.29 10.94 9.33
C ALA A 188 -15.74 9.64 9.94
N ALA A 189 -16.30 8.47 9.58
CA ALA A 189 -15.83 7.17 10.05
C ALA A 189 -14.42 6.86 9.53
N HIS A 190 -14.13 7.18 8.26
CA HIS A 190 -12.81 6.96 7.69
C HIS A 190 -11.75 7.86 8.34
N ALA A 191 -12.05 9.14 8.59
CA ALA A 191 -11.17 10.06 9.29
C ALA A 191 -10.82 9.53 10.71
N ARG A 192 -11.84 9.13 11.50
CA ARG A 192 -11.65 8.59 12.85
C ARG A 192 -10.87 7.27 12.85
N ALA A 193 -11.11 6.39 11.87
CA ALA A 193 -10.33 5.16 11.72
C ALA A 193 -8.85 5.47 11.43
N THR A 194 -8.58 6.49 10.62
CA THR A 194 -7.21 6.94 10.32
C THR A 194 -6.53 7.54 11.55
N GLU A 195 -7.25 8.32 12.37
CA GLU A 195 -6.75 8.81 13.67
C GLU A 195 -6.39 7.66 14.63
N LEU A 196 -7.23 6.62 14.70
CA LEU A 196 -6.95 5.45 15.51
C LEU A 196 -5.70 4.70 15.04
N LEU A 197 -5.51 4.57 13.73
CA LEU A 197 -4.31 3.94 13.17
C LEU A 197 -3.05 4.78 13.41
N LEU A 198 -3.15 6.12 13.41
CA LEU A 198 -2.02 6.99 13.74
C LEU A 198 -1.57 6.79 15.20
N ARG A 199 -2.52 6.64 16.13
CA ARG A 199 -2.23 6.45 17.56
C ARG A 199 -1.88 5.01 17.91
N TYR A 200 -2.46 4.03 17.23
CA TYR A 200 -2.36 2.60 17.50
C TYR A 200 -2.14 1.82 16.19
N PRO A 201 -0.95 1.84 15.61
CA PRO A 201 -0.66 1.20 14.33
C PRO A 201 -0.99 -0.30 14.27
N GLU A 202 -0.88 -1.01 15.41
CA GLU A 202 -1.21 -2.43 15.56
C GLU A 202 -2.71 -2.74 15.67
N ALA A 203 -3.57 -1.74 15.84
CA ALA A 203 -5.01 -1.98 16.02
C ALA A 203 -5.70 -2.63 14.79
N GLY A 204 -5.09 -2.54 13.63
CA GLY A 204 -5.66 -3.02 12.38
C GLY A 204 -6.82 -2.16 11.86
N PHE A 205 -6.91 -2.05 10.53
CA PHE A 205 -7.88 -1.13 9.90
C PHE A 205 -9.33 -1.53 10.15
N ASP A 206 -9.65 -2.82 10.16
CA ASP A 206 -11.04 -3.28 10.32
C ASP A 206 -11.57 -2.97 11.72
N VAL A 207 -10.74 -3.15 12.75
CA VAL A 207 -11.08 -2.79 14.12
C VAL A 207 -11.27 -1.29 14.25
N ALA A 208 -10.37 -0.51 13.65
CA ALA A 208 -10.44 0.95 13.66
C ALA A 208 -11.70 1.48 12.95
N ILE A 209 -12.06 0.92 11.79
CA ILE A 209 -13.24 1.36 11.04
C ILE A 209 -14.55 0.97 11.73
N ASP A 210 -14.62 -0.20 12.38
CA ASP A 210 -15.80 -0.62 13.10
C ASP A 210 -16.03 0.22 14.36
N GLU A 211 -14.98 0.54 15.10
CA GLU A 211 -15.06 1.46 16.23
C GLU A 211 -15.46 2.88 15.76
N ALA A 212 -14.86 3.37 14.69
CA ALA A 212 -15.20 4.67 14.12
C ALA A 212 -16.67 4.76 13.70
N LYS A 213 -17.23 3.73 13.05
CA LYS A 213 -18.65 3.65 12.70
C LYS A 213 -19.54 3.66 13.95
N ARG A 214 -19.13 2.94 15.00
CA ARG A 214 -19.85 2.92 16.27
C ARG A 214 -19.93 4.32 16.88
N VAL A 215 -18.81 5.05 16.93
CA VAL A 215 -18.76 6.43 17.42
C VAL A 215 -19.64 7.37 16.61
N VAL A 216 -19.61 7.27 15.27
CA VAL A 216 -20.43 8.09 14.38
C VAL A 216 -21.92 7.82 14.59
N THR A 217 -22.31 6.55 14.77
CA THR A 217 -23.73 6.15 14.91
C THR A 217 -24.30 6.45 16.29
N LEU A 218 -23.55 6.20 17.35
CA LEU A 218 -24.02 6.28 18.74
C LEU A 218 -23.67 7.61 19.43
N GLY A 219 -22.74 8.34 18.91
CA GLY A 219 -22.03 9.43 19.59
C GLY A 219 -20.93 8.90 20.52
N PRO A 220 -19.93 9.74 20.86
CA PRO A 220 -18.72 9.30 21.55
C PRO A 220 -18.98 8.72 22.94
N GLU A 221 -19.90 9.31 23.71
CA GLU A 221 -20.20 8.85 25.08
C GLU A 221 -20.86 7.45 25.09
N ARG A 222 -21.85 7.22 24.21
CA ARG A 222 -22.53 5.93 24.10
C ARG A 222 -21.63 4.85 23.51
N ALA A 223 -20.76 5.21 22.57
CA ALA A 223 -19.76 4.30 22.02
C ALA A 223 -18.77 3.83 23.09
N ALA A 224 -18.26 4.75 23.94
CA ALA A 224 -17.39 4.42 25.05
C ALA A 224 -18.07 3.51 26.07
N ALA A 225 -19.33 3.80 26.42
CA ALA A 225 -20.13 2.94 27.31
C ALA A 225 -20.34 1.54 26.73
N ALA A 226 -20.65 1.42 25.44
CA ALA A 226 -20.82 0.14 24.76
C ALA A 226 -19.51 -0.67 24.70
N ALA A 227 -18.36 -0.01 24.46
CA ALA A 227 -17.04 -0.65 24.47
C ALA A 227 -16.69 -1.20 25.86
N THR A 228 -16.95 -0.42 26.91
CA THR A 228 -16.73 -0.85 28.30
C THR A 228 -17.61 -2.04 28.67
N ALA A 229 -18.88 -2.03 28.28
CA ALA A 229 -19.79 -3.15 28.48
C ALA A 229 -19.36 -4.42 27.75
N ALA A 230 -18.85 -4.29 26.51
CA ALA A 230 -18.33 -5.42 25.73
C ALA A 230 -17.08 -6.05 26.35
N VAL A 231 -16.17 -5.24 26.92
CA VAL A 231 -14.99 -5.72 27.64
C VAL A 231 -15.41 -6.44 28.92
N ALA A 232 -16.33 -5.87 29.69
CA ALA A 232 -16.85 -6.49 30.91
C ALA A 232 -17.52 -7.85 30.63
N ALA A 233 -18.31 -7.95 29.55
CA ALA A 233 -18.93 -9.19 29.13
C ALA A 233 -17.91 -10.27 28.72
N ARG A 234 -16.81 -9.90 28.05
CA ARG A 234 -15.72 -10.83 27.72
C ARG A 234 -15.00 -11.35 28.94
N VAL A 235 -14.74 -10.49 29.94
CA VAL A 235 -14.10 -10.88 31.20
C VAL A 235 -15.01 -11.81 32.01
N ALA A 236 -16.31 -11.52 32.09
CA ALA A 236 -17.30 -12.35 32.78
C ALA A 236 -17.57 -13.70 32.10
N GLY A 237 -17.34 -13.80 30.76
CA GLY A 237 -17.55 -15.03 29.99
C GLY A 237 -16.35 -15.95 29.85
N SER A 238 -15.21 -15.65 30.47
CA SER A 238 -14.02 -16.53 30.42
C SER A 238 -14.17 -17.61 31.53
N PRO A 239 -14.24 -18.91 31.17
CA PRO A 239 -14.44 -20.01 32.13
C PRO A 239 -13.14 -20.46 32.84
N GLU A 240 -12.35 -19.55 33.40
CA GLU A 240 -11.06 -19.90 34.01
C GLU A 240 -10.91 -19.34 35.43
N THR A 241 -11.94 -19.56 36.32
CA THR A 241 -11.81 -19.33 37.75
C THR A 241 -12.71 -20.25 38.57
N ALA A 242 -12.89 -21.51 38.15
CA ALA A 242 -13.65 -22.47 38.96
C ALA A 242 -12.93 -23.82 39.09
N ALA A 243 -11.65 -23.83 39.34
CA ALA A 243 -10.93 -25.08 39.65
C ALA A 243 -9.71 -24.79 40.55
N THR A 244 -9.94 -24.30 41.77
CA THR A 244 -8.93 -24.44 42.83
C THR A 244 -9.59 -24.13 44.19
N MET A 245 -10.46 -25.01 44.66
CA MET A 245 -10.77 -25.15 46.09
C MET A 245 -11.59 -26.43 46.28
N GLU A 246 -10.91 -27.56 46.35
CA GLU A 246 -11.32 -28.73 47.13
C GLU A 246 -10.27 -29.82 46.98
N SER A 247 -9.38 -29.96 47.91
CA SER A 247 -8.93 -31.21 48.47
C SER A 247 -7.73 -30.98 49.40
N THR A 248 -8.03 -30.64 50.65
CA THR A 248 -7.18 -30.99 51.80
C THR A 248 -7.91 -32.11 52.51
N GLY A 249 -7.23 -33.24 52.61
CA GLY A 249 -7.63 -34.20 53.65
C GLY A 249 -7.36 -35.66 53.30
N SER A 250 -6.40 -36.16 54.04
CA SER A 250 -6.30 -37.54 54.56
C SER A 250 -5.14 -38.42 54.07
N THR A 251 -4.09 -38.38 54.87
CA THR A 251 -3.39 -39.50 55.57
C THR A 251 -3.30 -40.88 54.89
N GLY A 252 -2.08 -41.42 54.85
CA GLY A 252 -1.87 -42.82 55.06
C GLY A 252 -0.69 -43.43 54.30
N SER A 253 0.46 -43.46 55.00
CA SER A 253 1.38 -44.61 55.23
C SER A 253 1.84 -45.54 54.11
N THR A 254 3.16 -45.67 54.09
CA THR A 254 3.99 -46.92 53.95
C THR A 254 3.99 -47.53 52.56
N GLU A 255 5.06 -47.85 51.93
CA GLU A 255 6.23 -48.66 52.22
C GLU A 255 7.13 -48.76 50.96
N ALA A 256 8.35 -48.90 51.23
CA ALA A 256 9.57 -49.23 50.57
C ALA A 256 9.58 -50.14 49.34
N ALA A 257 10.73 -50.03 48.70
CA ALA A 257 11.52 -50.99 47.93
C ALA A 257 11.60 -50.67 46.43
N GLU A 258 12.70 -50.32 45.96
CA GLU A 258 14.00 -50.95 45.70
C GLU A 258 14.18 -51.35 44.23
N ILE A 259 15.26 -50.83 43.69
CA ILE A 259 16.21 -51.44 42.77
C ILE A 259 15.94 -51.43 41.23
N ALA A 260 16.88 -50.77 40.58
CA ALA A 260 17.82 -51.18 39.55
C ALA A 260 17.40 -51.18 38.08
N ASP A 261 18.25 -50.48 37.39
CA ASP A 261 19.07 -50.94 36.24
C ASP A 261 18.38 -51.21 34.88
N CYS A 262 18.68 -50.43 33.95
CA CYS A 262 19.42 -50.55 32.72
C CYS A 262 19.26 -49.28 31.88
#